data_31be010eeec2ed2929f449b963f06c8e
#
_entry.id   31be010eeec2ed2929f449b963f06c8e
#
_cell.length_a   1.000
_cell.length_b   1.000
_cell.length_c   1.000
_cell.angle_alpha   90.00
_cell.angle_beta   90.00
_cell.angle_gamma   90.00
#
_symmetry.space_group_name_H-M   'P 1'
#
loop_
_entity.id
_entity.type
_entity.pdbx_description
1 polymer ?
#
loop_
_entity_poly.entity_id
_entity_poly.type
_entity_poly.pdbx_seq_one_letter_code
_entity_poly.pdbx_strand_id
1 'polypeptide(L)'
;MTEEKFIHTNLKNELTHDFLVEILKHYHYEQKDMEMLKEVAGELRECLAGEEGFYCMTRRQCEQILNLCREENYAIGIFTLGSRVDELENRYSSTERLREAYAVETICWELLRKGYDMFQRWAEAHLKQRLESYHFFGSEEGLPFEKMAQLLAEMGQNRITCNQAYCMEPKKSVMFLAELSGGSLKVESKRNFREKSGESSGAGVKWNAAETEKCGDKSTGICASCSNKECACLLYTSPSPRDT
;
A
#
# COMPACT_ATOMS: atom_id res chain seq x y z
N MET A 1 -21.10 17.13 9.67
CA MET A 1 -19.94 16.46 9.09
C MET A 1 -19.10 15.96 10.25
N THR A 2 -19.00 14.65 10.45
CA THR A 2 -18.09 14.06 11.43
C THR A 2 -16.71 14.05 10.77
N GLU A 3 -15.77 14.82 11.33
CA GLU A 3 -14.36 14.75 10.93
C GLU A 3 -13.90 13.30 10.99
N GLU A 4 -13.51 12.74 9.85
CA GLU A 4 -12.94 11.40 9.79
C GLU A 4 -11.62 11.40 10.55
N LYS A 5 -11.51 10.50 11.51
CA LYS A 5 -10.35 10.42 12.38
C LYS A 5 -9.16 9.82 11.64
N PHE A 6 -8.05 10.54 11.60
CA PHE A 6 -6.78 9.99 11.13
C PHE A 6 -6.28 8.92 12.09
N ILE A 7 -5.96 7.75 11.55
CA ILE A 7 -5.48 6.60 12.31
C ILE A 7 -3.97 6.52 12.08
N HIS A 8 -3.22 6.92 13.09
CA HIS A 8 -1.76 6.83 13.06
C HIS A 8 -1.28 5.39 13.06
N THR A 9 -0.23 5.13 12.30
CA THR A 9 0.47 3.84 12.27
C THR A 9 1.85 3.97 12.94
N ASN A 10 2.57 2.86 13.02
CA ASN A 10 3.94 2.82 13.56
C ASN A 10 4.89 2.19 12.55
N LEU A 11 4.74 2.55 11.26
CA LEU A 11 5.59 2.04 10.18
C LEU A 11 7.07 2.34 10.37
N LYS A 12 7.40 3.43 11.07
CA LYS A 12 8.79 3.72 11.45
C LYS A 12 9.47 2.57 12.20
N ASN A 13 8.70 1.72 12.88
CA ASN A 13 9.23 0.56 13.61
C ASN A 13 9.54 -0.62 12.67
N GLU A 14 8.99 -0.62 11.45
CA GLU A 14 9.30 -1.62 10.42
C GLU A 14 10.70 -1.42 9.81
N LEU A 15 11.31 -0.24 9.96
CA LEU A 15 12.66 0.09 9.47
C LEU A 15 13.75 -0.63 10.29
N THR A 16 13.68 -1.95 10.33
CA THR A 16 14.64 -2.83 11.03
C THR A 16 15.80 -3.20 10.10
N HIS A 17 16.84 -3.79 10.69
CA HIS A 17 17.96 -4.31 9.89
C HIS A 17 17.49 -5.39 8.90
N ASP A 18 16.63 -6.30 9.34
CA ASP A 18 16.12 -7.40 8.49
C ASP A 18 15.29 -6.83 7.31
N PHE A 19 14.47 -5.82 7.57
CA PHE A 19 13.76 -5.10 6.51
C PHE A 19 14.70 -4.48 5.47
N LEU A 20 15.82 -3.87 5.91
CA LEU A 20 16.81 -3.31 4.99
C LEU A 20 17.57 -4.39 4.22
N VAL A 21 17.76 -5.57 4.80
CA VAL A 21 18.32 -6.74 4.08
C VAL A 21 17.37 -7.22 2.99
N GLU A 22 16.06 -7.20 3.23
CA GLU A 22 15.05 -7.49 2.20
C GLU A 22 15.08 -6.45 1.07
N ILE A 23 15.13 -5.16 1.40
CA ILE A 23 15.29 -4.06 0.42
C ILE A 23 16.55 -4.27 -0.43
N LEU A 24 17.68 -4.55 0.21
CA LEU A 24 18.95 -4.76 -0.48
C LEU A 24 18.85 -5.88 -1.53
N LYS A 25 18.21 -6.99 -1.18
CA LYS A 25 18.02 -8.12 -2.09
C LYS A 25 17.01 -7.83 -3.19
N HIS A 26 15.86 -7.28 -2.81
CA HIS A 26 14.73 -7.07 -3.74
C HIS A 26 15.05 -6.04 -4.83
N TYR A 27 15.75 -4.95 -4.45
CA TYR A 27 16.07 -3.86 -5.36
C TYR A 27 17.51 -3.91 -5.88
N HIS A 28 18.18 -5.07 -5.73
CA HIS A 28 19.53 -5.33 -6.27
C HIS A 28 20.61 -4.34 -5.82
N TYR A 29 20.50 -3.85 -4.58
CA TYR A 29 21.61 -3.09 -3.98
C TYR A 29 22.77 -4.01 -3.66
N GLU A 30 23.99 -3.46 -3.73
CA GLU A 30 25.19 -4.19 -3.32
C GLU A 30 25.36 -4.17 -1.79
N GLN A 31 26.10 -5.15 -1.25
CA GLN A 31 26.37 -5.21 0.19
C GLN A 31 27.02 -3.94 0.75
N LYS A 32 27.80 -3.23 -0.06
CA LYS A 32 28.41 -1.93 0.32
C LYS A 32 27.40 -0.82 0.53
N ASP A 33 26.17 -0.96 0.01
CA ASP A 33 25.10 0.04 0.11
C ASP A 33 24.35 -0.03 1.44
N MET A 34 24.59 -1.07 2.26
CA MET A 34 23.90 -1.26 3.53
C MET A 34 24.03 -0.05 4.47
N GLU A 35 25.22 0.58 4.53
CA GLU A 35 25.40 1.74 5.41
C GLU A 35 24.59 2.96 4.90
N MET A 36 24.53 3.19 3.60
CA MET A 36 23.70 4.22 2.99
C MET A 36 22.20 3.93 3.28
N LEU A 37 21.75 2.67 3.13
CA LEU A 37 20.37 2.29 3.45
C LEU A 37 20.03 2.53 4.93
N LYS A 38 20.94 2.27 5.85
CA LYS A 38 20.77 2.56 7.28
C LYS A 38 20.67 4.06 7.58
N GLU A 39 21.51 4.88 6.93
CA GLU A 39 21.46 6.34 7.03
C GLU A 39 20.10 6.86 6.58
N VAL A 40 19.67 6.48 5.37
CA VAL A 40 18.37 6.87 4.79
C VAL A 40 17.21 6.39 5.68
N ALA A 41 17.25 5.15 6.16
CA ALA A 41 16.22 4.63 7.06
C ALA A 41 16.17 5.38 8.41
N GLY A 42 17.30 5.86 8.90
CA GLY A 42 17.37 6.71 10.09
C GLY A 42 16.63 8.03 9.87
N GLU A 43 16.89 8.73 8.78
CA GLU A 43 16.21 9.99 8.43
C GLU A 43 14.73 9.76 8.12
N LEU A 44 14.38 8.67 7.41
CA LEU A 44 12.98 8.31 7.17
C LEU A 44 12.20 8.07 8.46
N ARG A 45 12.82 7.45 9.48
CA ARG A 45 12.19 7.23 10.79
C ARG A 45 11.76 8.55 11.45
N GLU A 46 12.59 9.58 11.31
CA GLU A 46 12.25 10.93 11.81
C GLU A 46 11.15 11.61 10.96
N CYS A 47 11.17 11.40 9.64
CA CYS A 47 10.14 11.94 8.74
C CYS A 47 8.77 11.31 8.97
N LEU A 48 8.72 10.01 9.24
CA LEU A 48 7.48 9.27 9.47
C LEU A 48 6.82 9.62 10.80
N ALA A 49 7.58 10.08 11.79
CA ALA A 49 7.09 10.26 13.16
C ALA A 49 5.88 11.19 13.23
N GLY A 50 4.69 10.61 13.46
CA GLY A 50 3.42 11.31 13.55
C GLY A 50 2.78 11.75 12.23
N GLU A 51 3.39 11.39 11.10
CA GLU A 51 2.90 11.74 9.76
C GLU A 51 2.19 10.55 9.09
N GLU A 52 2.69 9.33 9.33
CA GLU A 52 2.17 8.13 8.69
C GLU A 52 0.84 7.67 9.28
N GLY A 53 -0.06 7.22 8.40
CA GLY A 53 -1.35 6.72 8.81
C GLY A 53 -2.37 6.65 7.67
N PHE A 54 -3.61 6.46 8.04
CA PHE A 54 -4.69 6.36 7.07
C PHE A 54 -6.01 6.93 7.57
N TYR A 55 -6.87 7.24 6.60
CA TYR A 55 -8.30 7.46 6.81
C TYR A 55 -9.07 6.26 6.28
N CYS A 56 -10.22 5.99 6.88
CA CYS A 56 -11.15 4.98 6.40
C CYS A 56 -12.56 5.57 6.33
N MET A 57 -13.17 5.47 5.15
CA MET A 57 -14.56 5.83 4.89
C MET A 57 -15.35 4.56 4.59
N THR A 58 -16.43 4.33 5.32
CA THR A 58 -17.30 3.17 5.10
C THR A 58 -18.20 3.38 3.88
N ARG A 59 -18.75 2.29 3.32
CA ARG A 59 -19.70 2.34 2.20
C ARG A 59 -20.79 3.40 2.39
N ARG A 60 -21.40 3.46 3.57
CA ARG A 60 -22.48 4.39 3.88
C ARG A 60 -22.11 5.86 3.66
N GLN A 61 -20.84 6.19 3.84
CA GLN A 61 -20.31 7.56 3.70
C GLN A 61 -19.96 7.90 2.27
N CYS A 62 -19.52 6.92 1.46
CA CYS A 62 -19.06 7.14 0.10
C CYS A 62 -19.99 6.63 -1.02
N GLU A 63 -21.08 5.97 -0.66
CA GLU A 63 -22.04 5.35 -1.59
C GLU A 63 -22.57 6.34 -2.64
N GLN A 64 -22.92 7.56 -2.22
CA GLN A 64 -23.46 8.59 -3.12
C GLN A 64 -22.40 9.11 -4.11
N ILE A 65 -21.13 9.08 -3.74
CA ILE A 65 -20.03 9.55 -4.60
C ILE A 65 -19.66 8.48 -5.63
N LEU A 66 -19.56 7.23 -5.19
CA LEU A 66 -19.07 6.15 -6.03
C LEU A 66 -20.12 5.60 -7.00
N ASN A 67 -21.42 5.65 -6.62
CA ASN A 67 -22.52 5.11 -7.43
C ASN A 67 -22.26 3.65 -7.86
N LEU A 68 -21.60 2.85 -7.01
CA LEU A 68 -21.30 1.47 -7.31
C LEU A 68 -22.59 0.63 -7.12
N CYS A 69 -23.02 -0.02 -8.20
CA CYS A 69 -24.10 -1.02 -8.14
C CYS A 69 -23.64 -2.35 -7.51
N ARG A 70 -22.78 -2.29 -6.51
CA ARG A 70 -22.28 -3.47 -5.81
C ARG A 70 -23.13 -3.69 -4.54
N GLU A 71 -23.71 -4.88 -4.41
CA GLU A 71 -24.38 -5.29 -3.18
C GLU A 71 -23.38 -5.57 -2.04
N GLU A 72 -22.12 -5.70 -2.38
CA GLU A 72 -21.01 -6.04 -1.49
C GLU A 72 -20.66 -4.88 -0.55
N ASN A 73 -20.21 -5.22 0.65
CA ASN A 73 -19.68 -4.24 1.58
C ASN A 73 -18.27 -3.82 1.15
N TYR A 74 -18.00 -2.54 1.23
CA TYR A 74 -16.68 -1.99 0.95
C TYR A 74 -16.37 -0.81 1.86
N ALA A 75 -15.08 -0.48 1.95
CA ALA A 75 -14.59 0.74 2.56
C ALA A 75 -13.57 1.40 1.64
N ILE A 76 -13.46 2.73 1.71
CA ILE A 76 -12.36 3.47 1.07
C ILE A 76 -11.29 3.70 2.09
N GLY A 77 -10.09 3.22 1.79
CA GLY A 77 -8.89 3.50 2.55
C GLY A 77 -8.03 4.54 1.83
N ILE A 78 -7.47 5.47 2.58
CA ILE A 78 -6.48 6.43 2.07
C ILE A 78 -5.30 6.41 3.00
N PHE A 79 -4.19 5.89 2.53
CA PHE A 79 -2.96 5.75 3.30
C PHE A 79 -1.92 6.78 2.86
N THR A 80 -1.13 7.32 3.79
CA THR A 80 -0.03 8.24 3.50
C THR A 80 1.16 7.99 4.40
N LEU A 81 2.36 8.26 3.89
CA LEU A 81 3.60 8.33 4.67
C LEU A 81 3.94 9.75 5.13
N GLY A 82 3.17 10.75 4.67
CA GLY A 82 3.36 12.16 5.04
C GLY A 82 4.27 12.95 4.12
N SER A 83 4.18 14.28 4.21
CA SER A 83 4.89 15.22 3.31
C SER A 83 6.40 15.30 3.57
N ARG A 84 6.83 15.07 4.81
CA ARG A 84 8.26 15.11 5.18
C ARG A 84 9.10 14.06 4.44
N VAL A 85 8.47 12.97 4.00
CA VAL A 85 9.13 11.97 3.16
C VAL A 85 9.43 12.53 1.77
N ASP A 86 8.49 13.28 1.18
CA ASP A 86 8.70 13.95 -0.11
C ASP A 86 9.79 15.03 0.00
N GLU A 87 9.83 15.75 1.11
CA GLU A 87 10.88 16.75 1.39
C GLU A 87 12.27 16.09 1.48
N LEU A 88 12.36 14.92 2.12
CA LEU A 88 13.61 14.15 2.22
C LEU A 88 14.09 13.71 0.82
N GLU A 89 13.20 13.12 0.01
CA GLU A 89 13.51 12.69 -1.35
C GLU A 89 13.98 13.88 -2.21
N ASN A 90 13.25 15.01 -2.15
CA ASN A 90 13.61 16.23 -2.88
C ASN A 90 14.96 16.80 -2.43
N ARG A 91 15.28 16.76 -1.14
CA ARG A 91 16.57 17.20 -0.61
C ARG A 91 17.72 16.37 -1.18
N TYR A 92 17.59 15.04 -1.20
CA TYR A 92 18.61 14.19 -1.79
C TYR A 92 18.76 14.43 -3.30
N SER A 93 17.65 14.54 -4.02
CA SER A 93 17.67 14.80 -5.46
C SER A 93 18.31 16.16 -5.80
N SER A 94 18.01 17.21 -5.03
CA SER A 94 18.57 18.56 -5.25
C SER A 94 20.06 18.69 -4.92
N THR A 95 20.59 17.76 -4.12
CA THR A 95 22.03 17.70 -3.78
C THR A 95 22.80 16.62 -4.55
N GLU A 96 22.23 16.14 -5.66
CA GLU A 96 22.79 15.11 -6.53
C GLU A 96 23.07 13.75 -5.85
N ARG A 97 22.49 13.52 -4.66
CA ARG A 97 22.54 12.25 -3.93
C ARG A 97 21.45 11.29 -4.48
N LEU A 98 21.55 10.96 -5.76
CA LEU A 98 20.50 10.23 -6.48
C LEU A 98 20.32 8.78 -5.98
N ARG A 99 21.37 8.17 -5.44
CA ARG A 99 21.28 6.82 -4.86
C ARG A 99 20.46 6.82 -3.58
N GLU A 100 20.64 7.82 -2.74
CA GLU A 100 19.86 8.01 -1.52
C GLU A 100 18.42 8.39 -1.84
N ALA A 101 18.18 9.24 -2.83
CA ALA A 101 16.85 9.54 -3.31
C ALA A 101 16.12 8.27 -3.78
N TYR A 102 16.81 7.41 -4.54
CA TYR A 102 16.26 6.12 -4.95
C TYR A 102 16.06 5.16 -3.76
N ALA A 103 16.91 5.22 -2.75
CA ALA A 103 16.71 4.44 -1.52
C ALA A 103 15.46 4.89 -0.74
N VAL A 104 15.19 6.21 -0.66
CA VAL A 104 13.93 6.72 -0.11
C VAL A 104 12.74 6.13 -0.86
N GLU A 105 12.79 6.15 -2.19
CA GLU A 105 11.73 5.62 -3.05
C GLU A 105 11.44 4.14 -2.75
N THR A 106 12.47 3.29 -2.83
CA THR A 106 12.34 1.84 -2.66
C THR A 106 11.89 1.45 -1.26
N ILE A 107 12.42 2.10 -0.22
CA ILE A 107 11.99 1.89 1.17
C ILE A 107 10.52 2.30 1.35
N CYS A 108 10.12 3.43 0.81
CA CYS A 108 8.74 3.91 0.90
C CYS A 108 7.74 2.99 0.20
N TRP A 109 8.10 2.40 -0.94
CA TRP A 109 7.26 1.41 -1.61
C TRP A 109 6.98 0.20 -0.70
N GLU A 110 8.00 -0.32 -0.03
CA GLU A 110 7.82 -1.45 0.89
C GLU A 110 7.07 -1.04 2.16
N LEU A 111 7.25 0.20 2.65
CA LEU A 111 6.46 0.72 3.76
C LEU A 111 4.97 0.87 3.38
N LEU A 112 4.65 1.32 2.18
CA LEU A 112 3.26 1.37 1.70
C LEU A 112 2.66 -0.04 1.64
N ARG A 113 3.42 -1.05 1.22
CA ARG A 113 2.98 -2.46 1.28
C ARG A 113 2.64 -2.89 2.70
N LYS A 114 3.49 -2.57 3.67
CA LYS A 114 3.20 -2.81 5.10
C LYS A 114 1.96 -2.04 5.58
N GLY A 115 1.71 -0.86 5.00
CA GLY A 115 0.52 -0.05 5.25
C GLY A 115 -0.78 -0.79 4.92
N TYR A 116 -0.82 -1.55 3.82
CA TYR A 116 -1.98 -2.40 3.48
C TYR A 116 -2.25 -3.46 4.53
N ASP A 117 -1.21 -4.13 5.03
CA ASP A 117 -1.35 -5.14 6.09
C ASP A 117 -1.87 -4.51 7.40
N MET A 118 -1.44 -3.28 7.70
CA MET A 118 -1.93 -2.54 8.86
C MET A 118 -3.39 -2.14 8.71
N PHE A 119 -3.77 -1.66 7.52
CA PHE A 119 -5.17 -1.35 7.21
C PHE A 119 -6.06 -2.59 7.32
N GLN A 120 -5.64 -3.72 6.74
CA GLN A 120 -6.37 -4.98 6.82
C GLN A 120 -6.63 -5.39 8.27
N ARG A 121 -5.58 -5.44 9.10
CA ARG A 121 -5.70 -5.80 10.52
C ARG A 121 -6.63 -4.85 11.28
N TRP A 122 -6.55 -3.56 10.97
CA TRP A 122 -7.43 -2.57 11.56
C TRP A 122 -8.89 -2.78 11.12
N ALA A 123 -9.13 -2.98 9.83
CA ALA A 123 -10.47 -3.19 9.28
C ALA A 123 -11.12 -4.45 9.88
N GLU A 124 -10.39 -5.56 9.95
CA GLU A 124 -10.86 -6.79 10.58
C GLU A 124 -11.21 -6.60 12.07
N ALA A 125 -10.39 -5.82 12.79
CA ALA A 125 -10.60 -5.54 14.20
C ALA A 125 -11.78 -4.58 14.47
N HIS A 126 -11.97 -3.54 13.65
CA HIS A 126 -12.92 -2.46 13.92
C HIS A 126 -14.23 -2.60 13.13
N LEU A 127 -14.15 -3.00 11.85
CA LEU A 127 -15.32 -3.21 11.00
C LEU A 127 -15.93 -4.60 11.21
N LYS A 128 -15.20 -5.53 11.86
CA LYS A 128 -15.60 -6.93 12.08
C LYS A 128 -15.92 -7.69 10.79
N GLN A 129 -15.24 -7.31 9.72
CA GLN A 129 -15.37 -7.87 8.38
C GLN A 129 -13.98 -8.25 7.87
N ARG A 130 -13.90 -9.34 7.12
CA ARG A 130 -12.65 -9.77 6.50
C ARG A 130 -12.44 -8.99 5.22
N LEU A 131 -11.21 -8.57 4.95
CA LEU A 131 -10.84 -7.97 3.69
C LEU A 131 -10.63 -9.08 2.65
N GLU A 132 -11.30 -8.95 1.49
CA GLU A 132 -11.23 -9.91 0.39
C GLU A 132 -10.28 -9.43 -0.72
N SER A 133 -10.37 -8.16 -1.12
CA SER A 133 -9.56 -7.60 -2.19
C SER A 133 -9.35 -6.10 -2.07
N TYR A 134 -8.34 -5.59 -2.80
CA TYR A 134 -8.08 -4.18 -3.01
C TYR A 134 -8.33 -3.80 -4.46
N HIS A 135 -9.01 -2.68 -4.68
CA HIS A 135 -9.27 -2.11 -6.00
C HIS A 135 -8.74 -0.68 -6.06
N PHE A 136 -8.07 -0.32 -7.14
CA PHE A 136 -7.39 0.96 -7.25
C PHE A 136 -8.09 1.89 -8.24
N PHE A 137 -8.14 3.17 -7.89
CA PHE A 137 -8.71 4.21 -8.75
C PHE A 137 -7.92 4.31 -10.05
N GLY A 138 -8.64 4.50 -11.16
CA GLY A 138 -8.07 4.54 -12.51
C GLY A 138 -7.75 3.17 -13.12
N SER A 139 -7.82 2.09 -12.34
CA SER A 139 -7.57 0.73 -12.83
C SER A 139 -8.86 -0.02 -13.18
N GLU A 140 -10.01 0.45 -12.72
CA GLU A 140 -11.30 -0.19 -12.91
C GLU A 140 -12.36 0.81 -13.37
N GLU A 141 -13.29 0.35 -14.23
CA GLU A 141 -14.35 1.18 -14.84
C GLU A 141 -15.21 1.91 -13.80
N GLY A 142 -15.48 1.28 -12.66
CA GLY A 142 -16.29 1.86 -11.57
C GLY A 142 -15.53 2.82 -10.64
N LEU A 143 -14.20 2.95 -10.78
CA LEU A 143 -13.33 3.73 -9.90
C LEU A 143 -12.47 4.74 -10.69
N PRO A 144 -13.07 5.73 -11.36
CA PRO A 144 -12.31 6.72 -12.10
C PRO A 144 -11.58 7.68 -11.16
N PHE A 145 -10.44 8.22 -11.60
CA PHE A 145 -9.60 9.14 -10.81
C PHE A 145 -10.34 10.38 -10.32
N GLU A 146 -11.32 10.86 -11.08
CA GLU A 146 -12.14 12.06 -10.76
C GLU A 146 -12.86 11.91 -9.42
N LYS A 147 -13.16 10.69 -9.01
CA LYS A 147 -13.82 10.40 -7.73
C LYS A 147 -12.91 10.62 -6.53
N MET A 148 -11.58 10.54 -6.71
CA MET A 148 -10.62 10.72 -5.61
C MET A 148 -10.76 12.10 -4.96
N ALA A 149 -10.82 13.16 -5.77
CA ALA A 149 -10.96 14.52 -5.24
C ALA A 149 -12.28 14.71 -4.46
N GLN A 150 -13.37 14.10 -4.93
CA GLN A 150 -14.68 14.15 -4.26
C GLN A 150 -14.64 13.41 -2.91
N LEU A 151 -14.00 12.24 -2.86
CA LEU A 151 -13.85 11.46 -1.63
C LEU A 151 -12.97 12.17 -0.60
N LEU A 152 -11.87 12.79 -1.05
CA LEU A 152 -11.00 13.60 -0.17
C LEU A 152 -11.76 14.79 0.44
N ALA A 153 -12.58 15.46 -0.37
CA ALA A 153 -13.41 16.58 0.10
C ALA A 153 -14.46 16.13 1.12
N GLU A 154 -15.12 14.98 0.88
CA GLU A 154 -16.14 14.44 1.79
C GLU A 154 -15.53 14.04 3.14
N MET A 155 -14.29 13.56 3.16
CA MET A 155 -13.58 13.25 4.40
C MET A 155 -13.31 14.47 5.28
N GLY A 156 -13.36 15.69 4.74
CA GLY A 156 -13.15 16.91 5.49
C GLY A 156 -11.74 17.05 6.08
N GLN A 157 -10.76 16.34 5.53
CA GLN A 157 -9.37 16.34 5.98
C GLN A 157 -8.50 17.23 5.06
N ASN A 158 -7.35 17.67 5.56
CA ASN A 158 -6.42 18.56 4.85
C ASN A 158 -4.99 18.01 4.72
N ARG A 159 -4.74 16.78 5.16
CA ARG A 159 -3.39 16.16 5.12
C ARG A 159 -3.03 15.65 3.73
N ILE A 160 -4.04 15.25 2.96
CA ILE A 160 -3.87 14.64 1.65
C ILE A 160 -4.74 15.41 0.67
N THR A 161 -4.14 15.84 -0.42
CA THR A 161 -4.83 16.53 -1.52
C THR A 161 -4.62 15.76 -2.82
N CYS A 162 -5.34 16.16 -3.87
CA CYS A 162 -5.22 15.63 -5.20
C CYS A 162 -5.14 16.79 -6.19
N ASN A 163 -4.09 16.82 -7.00
CA ASN A 163 -3.92 17.88 -7.99
C ASN A 163 -4.78 17.62 -9.25
N GLN A 164 -4.72 18.54 -10.23
CA GLN A 164 -5.50 18.45 -11.47
C GLN A 164 -5.15 17.23 -12.34
N ALA A 165 -3.96 16.64 -12.16
CA ALA A 165 -3.54 15.42 -12.84
C ALA A 165 -3.90 14.16 -12.04
N TYR A 166 -4.71 14.29 -10.99
CA TYR A 166 -5.11 13.23 -10.06
C TYR A 166 -3.95 12.57 -9.30
N CYS A 167 -2.81 13.25 -9.21
CA CYS A 167 -1.72 12.82 -8.34
C CYS A 167 -2.00 13.28 -6.91
N MET A 168 -1.84 12.37 -5.97
CA MET A 168 -1.98 12.71 -4.55
C MET A 168 -0.76 13.43 -4.01
N GLU A 169 -0.98 14.31 -3.07
CA GLU A 169 0.03 15.05 -2.31
C GLU A 169 -0.30 14.89 -0.82
N PRO A 170 0.60 14.29 -0.02
CA PRO A 170 1.97 13.83 -0.32
C PRO A 170 2.03 12.73 -1.40
N LYS A 171 3.17 12.66 -2.15
CA LYS A 171 3.36 11.69 -3.25
C LYS A 171 3.30 10.23 -2.78
N LYS A 172 3.77 9.96 -1.58
CA LYS A 172 3.74 8.63 -0.95
C LYS A 172 2.40 8.40 -0.25
N SER A 173 1.32 8.59 -1.03
CA SER A 173 -0.07 8.34 -0.60
C SER A 173 -0.77 7.45 -1.61
N VAL A 174 -1.72 6.67 -1.13
CA VAL A 174 -2.52 5.76 -1.98
C VAL A 174 -3.96 5.75 -1.52
N MET A 175 -4.89 5.79 -2.48
CA MET A 175 -6.32 5.60 -2.25
C MET A 175 -6.76 4.29 -2.89
N PHE A 176 -7.55 3.52 -2.18
CA PHE A 176 -8.07 2.23 -2.64
C PHE A 176 -9.47 1.97 -2.10
N LEU A 177 -10.21 1.15 -2.81
CA LEU A 177 -11.41 0.50 -2.30
C LEU A 177 -11.01 -0.87 -1.74
N ALA A 178 -11.38 -1.11 -0.51
CA ALA A 178 -11.25 -2.40 0.17
C ALA A 178 -12.59 -3.12 0.12
N GLU A 179 -12.67 -4.25 -0.57
CA GLU A 179 -13.83 -5.13 -0.57
C GLU A 179 -13.86 -5.95 0.72
N LEU A 180 -15.02 -5.97 1.37
CA LEU A 180 -15.20 -6.57 2.69
C LEU A 180 -16.22 -7.69 2.63
N SER A 181 -15.93 -8.84 3.23
CA SER A 181 -16.88 -9.96 3.29
C SER A 181 -18.13 -9.61 4.10
N GLY A 182 -19.28 -9.93 3.56
CA GLY A 182 -20.59 -9.76 4.22
C GLY A 182 -20.89 -10.87 5.22
N GLY A 183 -20.06 -11.09 6.24
CA GLY A 183 -20.30 -12.14 7.22
C GLY A 183 -19.67 -11.85 8.58
N SER A 184 -20.48 -11.95 9.64
CA SER A 184 -19.98 -12.00 11.01
C SER A 184 -18.86 -13.02 11.10
N LEU A 185 -17.64 -12.59 11.45
CA LEU A 185 -16.54 -13.47 11.81
C LEU A 185 -17.06 -14.40 12.93
N LYS A 186 -17.45 -15.62 12.57
CA LYS A 186 -17.56 -16.68 13.57
C LYS A 186 -16.14 -16.87 14.07
N VAL A 187 -15.92 -16.52 15.32
CA VAL A 187 -14.69 -16.85 16.04
C VAL A 187 -14.62 -18.38 16.07
N GLU A 188 -13.97 -18.96 15.09
CA GLU A 188 -13.58 -20.36 15.14
C GLU A 188 -12.48 -20.49 16.19
N SER A 189 -12.88 -20.95 17.38
CA SER A 189 -11.96 -21.41 18.38
C SER A 189 -11.02 -22.45 17.76
N LYS A 190 -9.75 -22.22 17.93
CA LYS A 190 -8.57 -23.07 17.62
C LYS A 190 -8.94 -24.50 17.22
N ARG A 191 -8.94 -24.82 15.95
CA ARG A 191 -8.84 -26.18 15.44
C ARG A 191 -7.48 -26.38 14.76
N ASN A 192 -6.76 -27.34 15.30
CA ASN A 192 -5.49 -27.89 14.84
C ASN A 192 -5.39 -27.95 13.32
N PHE A 193 -4.40 -27.24 12.79
CA PHE A 193 -4.00 -27.37 11.41
C PHE A 193 -3.30 -28.72 11.23
N ARG A 194 -4.03 -29.68 10.70
CA ARG A 194 -3.49 -30.94 10.20
C ARG A 194 -3.47 -30.85 8.68
N GLU A 195 -2.28 -30.88 8.14
CA GLU A 195 -2.03 -30.88 6.70
C GLU A 195 -2.91 -31.90 5.97
N LYS A 196 -3.64 -31.45 4.94
CA LYS A 196 -4.05 -32.29 3.82
C LYS A 196 -3.92 -31.49 2.55
N SER A 197 -3.08 -32.00 1.67
CA SER A 197 -2.92 -31.64 0.27
C SER A 197 -4.24 -31.78 -0.49
N GLY A 198 -4.57 -30.81 -1.35
CA GLY A 198 -5.56 -30.99 -2.41
C GLY A 198 -6.51 -29.82 -2.61
N GLU A 199 -6.31 -29.11 -3.70
CA GLU A 199 -7.26 -28.37 -4.53
C GLU A 199 -7.84 -27.03 -4.04
N SER A 200 -7.49 -26.07 -4.85
CA SER A 200 -7.86 -24.68 -5.09
C SER A 200 -9.31 -24.25 -4.84
N SER A 201 -9.49 -23.17 -4.11
CA SER A 201 -10.21 -21.94 -4.52
C SER A 201 -10.34 -21.00 -3.34
N GLY A 202 -10.03 -19.71 -3.54
CA GLY A 202 -10.23 -18.66 -2.53
C GLY A 202 -8.91 -18.09 -2.01
N ALA A 203 -8.30 -17.18 -2.76
CA ALA A 203 -7.03 -16.57 -2.45
C ALA A 203 -7.17 -15.53 -1.34
N GLY A 204 -6.97 -15.95 -0.10
CA GLY A 204 -6.54 -15.01 0.94
C GLY A 204 -5.10 -14.62 0.65
N VAL A 205 -4.79 -13.32 0.54
CA VAL A 205 -3.44 -12.82 0.32
C VAL A 205 -2.61 -13.14 1.56
N LYS A 206 -1.95 -14.30 1.56
CA LYS A 206 -0.93 -14.65 2.56
C LYS A 206 0.41 -14.12 2.05
N TRP A 207 0.90 -13.09 2.67
CA TRP A 207 2.27 -12.64 2.54
C TRP A 207 3.18 -13.58 3.33
N ASN A 208 3.73 -14.59 2.68
CA ASN A 208 4.78 -15.40 3.29
C ASN A 208 6.14 -14.77 2.94
N ALA A 209 6.87 -14.32 3.93
CA ALA A 209 8.22 -13.76 3.80
C ALA A 209 9.26 -14.72 3.20
N ALA A 210 8.89 -15.94 2.85
CA ALA A 210 9.79 -16.98 2.35
C ALA A 210 9.75 -17.19 0.82
N GLU A 211 8.87 -16.50 0.06
CA GLU A 211 8.70 -16.75 -1.39
C GLU A 211 9.03 -15.53 -2.25
N THR A 212 10.03 -14.73 -1.87
CA THR A 212 10.52 -13.59 -2.66
C THR A 212 11.54 -13.98 -3.75
N GLU A 213 11.59 -15.23 -4.15
CA GLU A 213 12.40 -15.61 -5.31
C GLU A 213 11.56 -15.57 -6.59
N LYS A 214 11.79 -14.55 -7.38
CA LYS A 214 11.33 -14.22 -8.74
C LYS A 214 10.23 -13.17 -8.81
N CYS A 215 10.68 -11.92 -8.86
CA CYS A 215 9.95 -10.86 -9.54
C CYS A 215 9.84 -11.25 -11.03
N GLY A 216 8.73 -11.83 -11.44
CA GLY A 216 8.51 -12.37 -12.79
C GLY A 216 7.37 -13.39 -12.84
N ASP A 217 6.98 -13.94 -11.73
CA ASP A 217 5.86 -14.87 -11.67
C ASP A 217 4.57 -14.10 -11.30
N LYS A 218 3.61 -14.11 -12.21
CA LYS A 218 2.31 -13.44 -12.10
C LYS A 218 1.42 -13.98 -10.96
N SER A 219 1.93 -14.91 -10.17
CA SER A 219 1.15 -15.69 -9.19
C SER A 219 1.29 -15.21 -7.75
N THR A 220 2.14 -14.25 -7.44
CA THR A 220 2.40 -13.84 -6.04
C THR A 220 2.32 -12.33 -5.82
N GLY A 221 1.59 -11.91 -4.81
CA GLY A 221 1.52 -10.54 -4.34
C GLY A 221 0.33 -9.70 -4.84
N ILE A 222 0.32 -8.40 -4.56
CA ILE A 222 -0.72 -7.43 -4.98
C ILE A 222 -0.90 -7.47 -6.50
N CYS A 223 0.16 -7.72 -7.26
CA CYS A 223 0.12 -7.87 -8.72
C CYS A 223 -0.71 -9.07 -9.18
N ALA A 224 -0.89 -10.11 -8.38
CA ALA A 224 -1.71 -11.27 -8.71
C ALA A 224 -3.22 -10.95 -8.68
N SER A 225 -3.63 -10.02 -7.81
CA SER A 225 -5.01 -9.54 -7.69
C SER A 225 -5.27 -8.22 -8.42
N CYS A 226 -4.24 -7.63 -9.05
CA CYS A 226 -4.35 -6.37 -9.77
C CYS A 226 -4.84 -6.62 -11.21
N SER A 227 -5.96 -6.00 -11.58
CA SER A 227 -6.52 -6.09 -12.95
C SER A 227 -5.75 -5.24 -13.98
N ASN A 228 -4.82 -4.39 -13.54
CA ASN A 228 -4.07 -3.49 -14.42
C ASN A 228 -2.96 -4.22 -15.18
N LYS A 229 -3.24 -4.57 -16.45
CA LYS A 229 -2.28 -5.24 -17.35
C LYS A 229 -1.17 -4.32 -17.87
N GLU A 230 -1.30 -3.01 -17.71
CA GLU A 230 -0.34 -1.99 -18.16
C GLU A 230 0.39 -1.33 -16.99
N CYS A 231 0.41 -2.00 -15.83
CA CYS A 231 1.08 -1.48 -14.62
C CYS A 231 2.59 -1.31 -14.87
N ALA A 232 3.15 -0.21 -14.41
CA ALA A 232 4.59 0.07 -14.47
C ALA A 232 5.44 -1.06 -13.85
N CYS A 233 4.94 -1.78 -12.85
CA CYS A 233 5.58 -2.96 -12.29
C CYS A 233 5.78 -4.10 -13.32
N LEU A 234 4.92 -4.20 -14.35
CA LEU A 234 5.06 -5.17 -15.43
C LEU A 234 6.00 -4.70 -16.54
N LEU A 235 6.13 -3.38 -16.72
CA LEU A 235 7.00 -2.80 -17.75
C LEU A 235 8.49 -2.92 -17.39
N TYR A 236 8.83 -2.94 -16.10
CA TYR A 236 10.20 -3.12 -15.62
C TYR A 236 10.71 -4.56 -15.65
N THR A 237 9.84 -5.55 -15.89
CA THR A 237 10.22 -6.97 -15.99
C THR A 237 10.45 -7.45 -17.43
N SER A 238 10.23 -6.61 -18.44
CA SER A 238 10.56 -6.92 -19.82
C SER A 238 12.05 -6.64 -20.07
N PRO A 239 12.83 -7.60 -20.64
CA PRO A 239 14.22 -7.34 -21.00
C PRO A 239 14.30 -6.17 -21.97
N SER A 240 15.25 -5.27 -21.70
CA SER A 240 15.52 -4.12 -22.56
C SER A 240 15.82 -4.61 -24.00
N PRO A 241 15.32 -3.95 -25.06
CA PRO A 241 15.67 -4.27 -26.44
C PRO A 241 17.17 -4.15 -26.79
N ARG A 242 18.02 -3.82 -25.81
CA ARG A 242 19.47 -3.73 -25.97
C ARG A 242 20.26 -4.98 -25.57
N ASP A 243 19.56 -6.01 -25.08
CA ASP A 243 20.18 -7.26 -24.63
C ASP A 243 20.06 -8.39 -25.66
N THR A 244 19.85 -8.04 -26.94
CA THR A 244 19.91 -8.95 -28.12
C THR A 244 21.02 -8.56 -29.08
#